data_6e7cf49ef46bf0c7eb1cfdbeaa7bad4a
#
_entry.id   6e7cf49ef46bf0c7eb1cfdbeaa7bad4a
#
_cell.length_a   1.000
_cell.length_b   1.000
_cell.length_c   1.000
_cell.angle_alpha   90.00
_cell.angle_beta   90.00
_cell.angle_gamma   90.00
#
_symmetry.space_group_name_H-M   'P 1'
#
loop_
_entity.id
_entity.type
_entity.pdbx_description
1 polymer ?
#
loop_
_entity_poly.entity_id
_entity_poly.type
_entity_poly.pdbx_seq_one_letter_code
_entity_poly.pdbx_strand_id
1 'polypeptide(L)'
;MKNKQALLFVGLVLALALVFSMTTTTAMAENIRIGVAAPYTGNLAAYGDNIKAGVNLKLKEINDAGGINGQKVELVWGDDLCQPKDAGTVGSKFAADKSIVAVIGHLCSSATLAAMPIYVRAGLPTISPTSTNPTIGDVGKGWFFRNCYTDDFQGNYLASYVVPKLLGKKKVAIFYENNDYAIGLKNAFVEGAKNAGVTVTGAEAYTTGTTDFTPQLTKLLKDKPETIFLCGYHPEGALIAGQSRKLGFTGPLFGGDGIDNEDYIKIGGKAADNTYCTVPFLAAAAGPAGKNFAERYKKAYDRDVDWMSANAYDCLGILAQVIAKTGPDRKKIRDGLAAINSKANGYKGITGLTYFDKKGDCSKPAFVKLVKNGKFVAAE
;
A
#
# COMPACT_ATOMS: atom_id res chain seq x y z
N MET A 1 30.99 12.24 -76.26
CA MET A 1 30.07 12.97 -75.35
C MET A 1 29.07 12.03 -74.62
N LYS A 2 28.66 10.91 -75.14
CA LYS A 2 27.67 9.96 -74.52
C LYS A 2 28.17 9.27 -73.27
N ASN A 3 29.49 9.00 -73.11
CA ASN A 3 30.02 8.27 -71.97
C ASN A 3 30.21 9.12 -70.68
N LYS A 4 30.29 10.46 -70.81
CA LYS A 4 30.42 11.34 -69.63
C LYS A 4 29.08 11.59 -68.94
N GLN A 5 27.97 11.53 -69.64
CA GLN A 5 26.62 11.66 -69.06
C GLN A 5 26.16 10.39 -68.32
N ALA A 6 26.57 9.19 -68.80
CA ALA A 6 26.29 7.95 -68.11
C ALA A 6 27.02 7.83 -66.76
N LEU A 7 28.28 8.30 -66.68
CA LEU A 7 29.04 8.28 -65.42
C LEU A 7 28.50 9.28 -64.38
N LEU A 8 27.97 10.46 -64.84
CA LEU A 8 27.33 11.42 -63.94
C LEU A 8 26.00 10.91 -63.37
N PHE A 9 25.22 10.15 -64.17
CA PHE A 9 23.95 9.56 -63.69
C PHE A 9 24.16 8.41 -62.70
N VAL A 10 25.17 7.56 -62.91
CA VAL A 10 25.54 6.49 -61.99
C VAL A 10 26.09 7.04 -60.68
N GLY A 11 26.90 8.13 -60.71
CA GLY A 11 27.40 8.83 -59.51
C GLY A 11 26.26 9.48 -58.68
N LEU A 12 25.26 10.04 -59.34
CA LEU A 12 24.11 10.70 -58.66
C LEU A 12 23.17 9.66 -57.98
N VAL A 13 22.98 8.49 -58.62
CA VAL A 13 22.15 7.44 -58.03
C VAL A 13 22.85 6.73 -56.87
N LEU A 14 24.16 6.57 -56.90
CA LEU A 14 24.95 6.06 -55.79
C LEU A 14 25.02 7.05 -54.61
N ALA A 15 25.08 8.34 -54.87
CA ALA A 15 25.05 9.39 -53.84
C ALA A 15 23.65 9.48 -53.15
N LEU A 16 22.55 9.32 -53.91
CA LEU A 16 21.19 9.25 -53.34
C LEU A 16 20.96 7.95 -52.54
N ALA A 17 21.55 6.81 -52.94
CA ALA A 17 21.45 5.57 -52.18
C ALA A 17 22.24 5.59 -50.85
N LEU A 18 23.34 6.36 -50.77
CA LEU A 18 24.10 6.54 -49.54
C LEU A 18 23.42 7.49 -48.55
N VAL A 19 22.60 8.43 -49.00
CA VAL A 19 21.83 9.35 -48.12
C VAL A 19 20.60 8.66 -47.52
N PHE A 20 20.06 7.59 -48.17
CA PHE A 20 18.89 6.86 -47.64
C PHE A 20 19.24 5.73 -46.66
N SER A 21 20.53 5.47 -46.43
CA SER A 21 21.01 4.43 -45.50
C SER A 21 21.42 4.98 -44.14
N MET A 22 21.10 6.26 -43.81
CA MET A 22 21.04 6.68 -42.42
C MET A 22 19.78 6.06 -41.80
N THR A 23 19.83 4.76 -41.54
CA THR A 23 18.97 4.15 -40.54
C THR A 23 19.23 4.92 -39.25
N THR A 24 18.33 5.81 -38.92
CA THR A 24 18.22 6.32 -37.58
C THR A 24 18.02 5.09 -36.68
N THR A 25 19.11 4.55 -36.15
CA THR A 25 19.05 3.76 -34.93
C THR A 25 18.43 4.71 -33.91
N THR A 26 17.10 4.70 -33.81
CA THR A 26 16.40 5.21 -32.65
C THR A 26 16.99 4.42 -31.49
N ALA A 27 17.96 5.02 -30.78
CA ALA A 27 18.36 4.50 -29.49
C ALA A 27 17.05 4.31 -28.73
N MET A 28 16.68 3.06 -28.49
CA MET A 28 15.47 2.80 -27.69
C MET A 28 15.72 3.48 -26.35
N ALA A 29 14.88 4.45 -26.05
CA ALA A 29 14.98 5.16 -24.77
C ALA A 29 14.96 4.13 -23.65
N GLU A 30 15.89 4.24 -22.72
CA GLU A 30 15.98 3.32 -21.57
C GLU A 30 14.63 3.23 -20.86
N ASN A 31 14.27 2.03 -20.38
CA ASN A 31 13.04 1.83 -19.62
C ASN A 31 13.05 2.68 -18.33
N ILE A 32 11.89 3.18 -17.94
CA ILE A 32 11.72 3.86 -16.65
C ILE A 32 11.62 2.79 -15.57
N ARG A 33 12.62 2.71 -14.70
CA ARG A 33 12.70 1.67 -13.67
C ARG A 33 12.17 2.19 -12.33
N ILE A 34 11.21 1.46 -11.76
CA ILE A 34 10.54 1.78 -10.49
C ILE A 34 10.73 0.59 -9.54
N GLY A 35 11.28 0.86 -8.35
CA GLY A 35 11.37 -0.14 -7.28
C GLY A 35 9.98 -0.43 -6.69
N VAL A 36 9.70 -1.70 -6.37
CA VAL A 36 8.49 -2.09 -5.64
C VAL A 36 8.91 -2.98 -4.48
N ALA A 37 8.72 -2.49 -3.25
CA ALA A 37 9.14 -3.16 -2.02
C ALA A 37 7.93 -3.58 -1.19
N ALA A 38 7.86 -4.87 -0.88
CA ALA A 38 6.81 -5.48 -0.05
C ALA A 38 7.26 -6.87 0.41
N PRO A 39 6.58 -7.51 1.39
CA PRO A 39 6.87 -8.89 1.78
C PRO A 39 6.35 -9.86 0.70
N TYR A 40 7.23 -10.36 -0.16
CA TYR A 40 6.85 -11.34 -1.19
C TYR A 40 7.04 -12.79 -0.73
N THR A 41 7.69 -12.99 0.39
CA THR A 41 7.83 -14.28 1.06
C THR A 41 7.53 -14.16 2.56
N GLY A 42 7.47 -15.28 3.29
CA GLY A 42 7.15 -15.31 4.72
C GLY A 42 5.66 -15.20 5.04
N ASN A 43 5.35 -14.95 6.31
CA ASN A 43 3.98 -15.02 6.86
C ASN A 43 3.02 -13.95 6.29
N LEU A 44 3.55 -12.88 5.72
CA LEU A 44 2.78 -11.77 5.15
C LEU A 44 2.83 -11.73 3.61
N ALA A 45 3.30 -12.82 2.96
CA ALA A 45 3.42 -12.90 1.51
C ALA A 45 2.11 -12.62 0.76
N ALA A 46 0.96 -12.99 1.34
CA ALA A 46 -0.36 -12.69 0.77
C ALA A 46 -0.59 -11.18 0.56
N TYR A 47 -0.05 -10.33 1.41
CA TYR A 47 -0.09 -8.88 1.21
C TYR A 47 0.80 -8.43 0.05
N GLY A 48 2.01 -9.02 -0.05
CA GLY A 48 2.92 -8.77 -1.17
C GLY A 48 2.28 -9.14 -2.51
N ASP A 49 1.55 -10.25 -2.57
CA ASP A 49 0.80 -10.67 -3.76
C ASP A 49 -0.31 -9.68 -4.13
N ASN A 50 -0.97 -9.07 -3.16
CA ASN A 50 -1.95 -8.03 -3.39
C ASN A 50 -1.31 -6.78 -4.00
N ILE A 51 -0.19 -6.31 -3.43
CA ILE A 51 0.58 -5.19 -3.99
C ILE A 51 0.99 -5.50 -5.44
N LYS A 52 1.56 -6.70 -5.65
CA LYS A 52 2.04 -7.16 -6.96
C LYS A 52 0.93 -7.15 -8.01
N ALA A 53 -0.26 -7.65 -7.66
CA ALA A 53 -1.40 -7.68 -8.57
C ALA A 53 -1.86 -6.27 -8.97
N GLY A 54 -2.00 -5.35 -8.00
CA GLY A 54 -2.39 -3.97 -8.27
C GLY A 54 -1.40 -3.24 -9.18
N VAL A 55 -0.11 -3.30 -8.83
CA VAL A 55 0.95 -2.63 -9.63
C VAL A 55 1.06 -3.23 -11.02
N ASN A 56 1.02 -4.57 -11.17
CA ASN A 56 1.14 -5.23 -12.47
C ASN A 56 -0.04 -4.92 -13.40
N LEU A 57 -1.26 -4.81 -12.87
CA LEU A 57 -2.41 -4.41 -13.69
C LEU A 57 -2.21 -3.00 -14.26
N LYS A 58 -1.74 -2.06 -13.45
CA LYS A 58 -1.43 -0.71 -13.90
C LYS A 58 -0.24 -0.65 -14.85
N LEU A 59 0.80 -1.42 -14.57
CA LEU A 59 1.97 -1.56 -15.44
C LEU A 59 1.57 -2.00 -16.86
N LYS A 60 0.71 -3.05 -16.92
CA LYS A 60 0.23 -3.55 -18.20
C LYS A 60 -0.50 -2.45 -18.98
N GLU A 61 -1.40 -1.72 -18.33
CA GLU A 61 -2.15 -0.62 -18.99
C GLU A 61 -1.22 0.47 -19.53
N ILE A 62 -0.23 0.89 -18.71
CA ILE A 62 0.74 1.91 -19.12
C ILE A 62 1.55 1.42 -20.31
N ASN A 63 2.07 0.20 -20.24
CA ASN A 63 2.94 -0.33 -21.27
C ASN A 63 2.18 -0.66 -22.56
N ASP A 64 0.96 -1.16 -22.48
CA ASP A 64 0.10 -1.39 -23.67
C ASP A 64 -0.24 -0.08 -24.37
N ALA A 65 -0.42 1.01 -23.63
CA ALA A 65 -0.65 2.36 -24.15
C ALA A 65 0.62 3.02 -24.74
N GLY A 66 1.76 2.33 -24.81
CA GLY A 66 3.02 2.85 -25.36
C GLY A 66 4.03 3.31 -24.32
N GLY A 67 3.76 3.14 -23.02
CA GLY A 67 4.62 3.58 -21.93
C GLY A 67 4.39 5.04 -21.52
N ILE A 68 5.33 5.60 -20.78
CA ILE A 68 5.30 7.00 -20.37
C ILE A 68 6.21 7.79 -21.34
N ASN A 69 5.63 8.71 -22.11
CA ASN A 69 6.35 9.48 -23.14
C ASN A 69 7.15 8.58 -24.12
N GLY A 70 6.60 7.40 -24.46
CA GLY A 70 7.25 6.43 -25.36
C GLY A 70 8.24 5.48 -24.68
N GLN A 71 8.54 5.66 -23.38
CA GLN A 71 9.41 4.78 -22.61
C GLN A 71 8.59 3.74 -21.84
N LYS A 72 8.93 2.46 -21.97
CA LYS A 72 8.29 1.41 -21.17
C LYS A 72 8.68 1.54 -19.70
N VAL A 73 7.77 1.13 -18.82
CA VAL A 73 8.01 1.02 -17.39
C VAL A 73 8.48 -0.41 -17.07
N GLU A 74 9.51 -0.52 -16.24
CA GLU A 74 10.03 -1.77 -15.69
C GLU A 74 9.96 -1.72 -14.16
N LEU A 75 9.50 -2.80 -13.53
CA LEU A 75 9.44 -2.91 -12.08
C LEU A 75 10.60 -3.73 -11.54
N VAL A 76 11.26 -3.21 -10.51
CA VAL A 76 12.34 -3.89 -9.78
C VAL A 76 11.82 -4.30 -8.41
N TRP A 77 11.67 -5.60 -8.19
CA TRP A 77 11.08 -6.15 -6.98
C TRP A 77 12.08 -6.27 -5.85
N GLY A 78 11.67 -5.89 -4.64
CA GLY A 78 12.44 -6.03 -3.40
C GLY A 78 11.60 -6.70 -2.33
N ASP A 79 12.00 -7.90 -1.90
CA ASP A 79 11.36 -8.61 -0.79
C ASP A 79 11.93 -8.11 0.53
N ASP A 80 11.09 -7.49 1.35
CA ASP A 80 11.47 -6.91 2.65
C ASP A 80 10.98 -7.74 3.84
N LEU A 81 10.30 -8.87 3.58
CA LEU A 81 9.76 -9.76 4.62
C LEU A 81 8.93 -9.02 5.70
N CYS A 82 8.56 -7.75 5.48
CA CYS A 82 7.99 -6.86 6.50
C CYS A 82 8.93 -6.63 7.71
N GLN A 83 10.25 -6.86 7.52
CA GLN A 83 11.25 -6.76 8.58
C GLN A 83 12.15 -5.54 8.37
N PRO A 84 12.44 -4.77 9.43
CA PRO A 84 13.31 -3.58 9.34
C PRO A 84 14.68 -3.86 8.73
N LYS A 85 15.30 -4.99 9.06
CA LYS A 85 16.62 -5.39 8.56
C LYS A 85 16.59 -5.61 7.04
N ASP A 86 15.61 -6.38 6.56
CA ASP A 86 15.49 -6.73 5.16
C ASP A 86 15.07 -5.51 4.33
N ALA A 87 14.19 -4.67 4.87
CA ALA A 87 13.84 -3.39 4.28
C ALA A 87 15.05 -2.45 4.14
N GLY A 88 15.95 -2.41 5.12
CA GLY A 88 17.21 -1.68 5.02
C GLY A 88 18.11 -2.20 3.89
N THR A 89 18.13 -3.52 3.69
CA THR A 89 18.88 -4.17 2.60
C THR A 89 18.28 -3.82 1.23
N VAL A 90 16.96 -3.96 1.08
CA VAL A 90 16.23 -3.56 -0.13
C VAL A 90 16.41 -2.06 -0.39
N GLY A 91 16.30 -1.23 0.63
CA GLY A 91 16.50 0.20 0.54
C GLY A 91 17.89 0.58 0.03
N SER A 92 18.92 -0.09 0.54
CA SER A 92 20.32 0.12 0.09
C SER A 92 20.52 -0.29 -1.36
N LYS A 93 19.95 -1.43 -1.78
CA LYS A 93 19.98 -1.90 -3.17
C LYS A 93 19.32 -0.91 -4.12
N PHE A 94 18.09 -0.44 -3.81
CA PHE A 94 17.37 0.50 -4.65
C PHE A 94 18.04 1.88 -4.69
N ALA A 95 18.57 2.35 -3.57
CA ALA A 95 19.28 3.62 -3.49
C ALA A 95 20.57 3.65 -4.34
N ALA A 96 21.32 2.53 -4.35
CA ALA A 96 22.56 2.37 -5.09
C ALA A 96 22.33 2.31 -6.61
N ASP A 97 21.25 1.71 -7.06
CA ASP A 97 20.87 1.64 -8.47
C ASP A 97 20.29 2.98 -8.96
N LYS A 98 21.10 3.76 -9.65
CA LYS A 98 20.71 5.11 -10.13
C LYS A 98 19.66 5.08 -11.24
N SER A 99 19.43 3.94 -11.88
CA SER A 99 18.38 3.77 -12.88
C SER A 99 16.97 3.64 -12.24
N ILE A 100 16.86 3.30 -10.95
CA ILE A 100 15.60 3.32 -10.21
C ILE A 100 15.26 4.77 -9.86
N VAL A 101 14.16 5.27 -10.41
CA VAL A 101 13.80 6.71 -10.30
C VAL A 101 12.81 7.01 -9.17
N ALA A 102 12.05 6.01 -8.72
CA ALA A 102 11.09 6.10 -7.61
C ALA A 102 10.86 4.73 -6.99
N VAL A 103 10.25 4.69 -5.79
CA VAL A 103 9.86 3.45 -5.10
C VAL A 103 8.37 3.47 -4.79
N ILE A 104 7.68 2.35 -5.05
CA ILE A 104 6.37 2.03 -4.49
C ILE A 104 6.61 1.08 -3.30
N GLY A 105 6.21 1.47 -2.11
CA GLY A 105 6.43 0.67 -0.89
C GLY A 105 7.01 1.52 0.24
N HIS A 106 7.50 0.92 1.32
CA HIS A 106 7.27 -0.48 1.68
C HIS A 106 5.81 -0.70 2.12
N LEU A 107 5.41 -1.96 2.35
CA LEU A 107 4.06 -2.24 2.82
C LEU A 107 3.94 -1.93 4.32
N CYS A 108 4.82 -2.50 5.14
CA CYS A 108 4.76 -2.41 6.59
C CYS A 108 5.42 -1.12 7.10
N SER A 109 4.83 -0.49 8.13
CA SER A 109 5.35 0.76 8.68
C SER A 109 6.77 0.65 9.20
N SER A 110 7.12 -0.43 9.92
CA SER A 110 8.48 -0.65 10.43
C SER A 110 9.50 -0.83 9.30
N ALA A 111 9.13 -1.51 8.21
CA ALA A 111 9.96 -1.65 7.02
C ALA A 111 10.19 -0.29 6.35
N THR A 112 9.12 0.51 6.21
CA THR A 112 9.21 1.86 5.65
C THR A 112 10.10 2.76 6.50
N LEU A 113 9.92 2.77 7.83
CA LEU A 113 10.74 3.57 8.75
C LEU A 113 12.22 3.22 8.65
N ALA A 114 12.56 1.94 8.50
CA ALA A 114 13.94 1.50 8.36
C ALA A 114 14.57 1.90 7.01
N ALA A 115 13.82 1.86 5.91
CA ALA A 115 14.31 2.19 4.57
C ALA A 115 14.36 3.71 4.30
N MET A 116 13.44 4.49 4.86
CA MET A 116 13.31 5.92 4.54
C MET A 116 14.57 6.76 4.75
N PRO A 117 15.37 6.62 5.83
CA PRO A 117 16.62 7.37 5.95
C PRO A 117 17.61 7.10 4.81
N ILE A 118 17.58 5.90 4.24
CA ILE A 118 18.42 5.50 3.10
C ILE A 118 17.93 6.20 1.84
N TYR A 119 16.61 6.17 1.57
CA TYR A 119 16.00 6.82 0.41
C TYR A 119 16.17 8.34 0.45
N VAL A 120 15.98 8.97 1.61
CA VAL A 120 16.20 10.42 1.80
C VAL A 120 17.63 10.81 1.45
N ARG A 121 18.64 10.09 1.95
CA ARG A 121 20.05 10.35 1.61
C ARG A 121 20.36 10.17 0.14
N ALA A 122 19.69 9.22 -0.52
CA ALA A 122 19.89 8.93 -1.94
C ALA A 122 19.07 9.85 -2.87
N GLY A 123 18.21 10.71 -2.31
CA GLY A 123 17.26 11.50 -3.08
C GLY A 123 16.30 10.64 -3.90
N LEU A 124 15.80 9.53 -3.34
CA LEU A 124 14.93 8.56 -4.00
C LEU A 124 13.49 8.72 -3.48
N PRO A 125 12.56 9.31 -4.27
CA PRO A 125 11.19 9.52 -3.83
C PRO A 125 10.44 8.19 -3.68
N THR A 126 9.61 8.11 -2.64
CA THR A 126 8.89 6.89 -2.26
C THR A 126 7.42 7.21 -2.06
N ILE A 127 6.54 6.37 -2.62
CA ILE A 127 5.11 6.41 -2.36
C ILE A 127 4.64 5.06 -1.80
N SER A 128 4.13 5.05 -0.56
CA SER A 128 3.59 3.82 0.03
C SER A 128 2.08 3.69 -0.23
N PRO A 129 1.62 2.52 -0.67
CA PRO A 129 0.19 2.23 -0.75
C PRO A 129 -0.46 1.94 0.60
N THR A 130 0.31 1.61 1.64
CA THR A 130 -0.21 0.92 2.82
C THR A 130 0.36 1.34 4.17
N SER A 131 1.55 1.95 4.21
CA SER A 131 2.20 2.29 5.50
C SER A 131 1.51 3.48 6.17
N THR A 132 0.85 3.22 7.30
CA THR A 132 -0.06 4.14 7.97
C THR A 132 0.56 4.91 9.15
N ASN A 133 1.69 4.46 9.70
CA ASN A 133 2.30 5.13 10.86
C ASN A 133 2.63 6.61 10.56
N PRO A 134 2.15 7.57 11.38
CA PRO A 134 2.27 9.00 11.09
C PRO A 134 3.72 9.51 11.15
N THR A 135 4.61 8.86 11.91
CA THR A 135 6.01 9.30 12.05
C THR A 135 6.82 9.13 10.77
N ILE A 136 6.34 8.32 9.82
CA ILE A 136 7.03 8.10 8.54
C ILE A 136 7.14 9.40 7.75
N GLY A 137 6.12 10.26 7.77
CA GLY A 137 6.16 11.57 7.11
C GLY A 137 7.28 12.46 7.63
N ASP A 138 7.52 12.46 8.95
CA ASP A 138 8.60 13.23 9.58
C ASP A 138 9.98 12.67 9.21
N VAL A 139 10.15 11.35 9.23
CA VAL A 139 11.39 10.67 8.81
C VAL A 139 11.65 10.85 7.32
N GLY A 140 10.59 10.91 6.52
CA GLY A 140 10.63 11.04 5.06
C GLY A 140 11.10 12.39 4.56
N LYS A 141 11.05 13.46 5.37
CA LYS A 141 11.58 14.80 5.06
C LYS A 141 11.21 15.31 3.66
N GLY A 142 9.96 15.08 3.24
CA GLY A 142 9.44 15.47 1.93
C GLY A 142 9.86 14.55 0.75
N TRP A 143 10.42 13.37 1.02
CA TRP A 143 10.72 12.32 0.04
C TRP A 143 9.77 11.13 0.15
N PHE A 144 8.91 11.13 1.16
CA PHE A 144 7.87 10.13 1.40
C PHE A 144 6.50 10.69 1.06
N PHE A 145 5.66 9.83 0.46
CA PHE A 145 4.25 10.06 0.18
C PHE A 145 3.47 8.79 0.47
N ARG A 146 2.16 8.90 0.76
CA ARG A 146 1.31 7.71 0.93
C ARG A 146 -0.04 7.87 0.27
N ASN A 147 -0.59 6.76 -0.25
CA ASN A 147 -1.93 6.70 -0.82
C ASN A 147 -2.91 5.95 0.10
N CYS A 148 -2.74 6.07 1.42
CA CYS A 148 -3.61 5.56 2.46
C CYS A 148 -3.78 6.62 3.56
N TYR A 149 -4.73 6.42 4.48
CA TYR A 149 -4.85 7.25 5.67
C TYR A 149 -3.72 6.98 6.68
N THR A 150 -3.66 7.78 7.74
CA THR A 150 -2.73 7.59 8.86
C THR A 150 -3.38 6.79 9.99
N ASP A 151 -2.55 6.18 10.87
CA ASP A 151 -3.00 5.54 12.10
C ASP A 151 -3.74 6.52 13.02
N ASP A 152 -3.35 7.80 13.03
CA ASP A 152 -4.04 8.83 13.80
C ASP A 152 -5.51 8.96 13.39
N PHE A 153 -5.77 9.00 12.08
CA PHE A 153 -7.14 9.01 11.57
C PHE A 153 -7.85 7.68 11.87
N GLN A 154 -7.22 6.55 11.57
CA GLN A 154 -7.81 5.22 11.75
C GLN A 154 -8.13 4.93 13.21
N GLY A 155 -7.17 5.16 14.13
CA GLY A 155 -7.36 4.95 15.56
C GLY A 155 -8.47 5.79 16.15
N ASN A 156 -8.53 7.09 15.79
CA ASN A 156 -9.63 7.97 16.18
C ASN A 156 -10.99 7.51 15.62
N TYR A 157 -11.04 7.05 14.37
CA TYR A 157 -12.26 6.54 13.76
C TYR A 157 -12.76 5.25 14.44
N LEU A 158 -11.84 4.32 14.74
CA LEU A 158 -12.15 3.12 15.51
C LEU A 158 -12.73 3.46 16.89
N ALA A 159 -12.12 4.41 17.61
CA ALA A 159 -12.50 4.79 18.95
C ALA A 159 -13.80 5.60 19.02
N SER A 160 -14.04 6.50 18.07
CA SER A 160 -15.16 7.43 18.11
C SER A 160 -16.41 6.97 17.36
N TYR A 161 -16.23 6.04 16.41
CA TYR A 161 -17.31 5.56 15.57
C TYR A 161 -17.51 4.04 15.67
N VAL A 162 -16.47 3.24 15.34
CA VAL A 162 -16.64 1.78 15.25
C VAL A 162 -17.05 1.20 16.59
N VAL A 163 -16.30 1.46 17.67
CA VAL A 163 -16.60 0.88 18.98
C VAL A 163 -17.94 1.38 19.56
N PRO A 164 -18.18 2.69 19.74
CA PRO A 164 -19.38 3.16 20.45
C PRO A 164 -20.64 3.16 19.58
N LYS A 165 -20.54 3.43 18.28
CA LYS A 165 -21.71 3.63 17.42
C LYS A 165 -22.07 2.39 16.62
N LEU A 166 -21.08 1.75 15.97
CA LEU A 166 -21.33 0.58 15.16
C LEU A 166 -21.47 -0.69 16.02
N LEU A 167 -20.53 -0.92 16.96
CA LEU A 167 -20.57 -2.09 17.85
C LEU A 167 -21.48 -1.88 19.07
N GLY A 168 -21.77 -0.63 19.45
CA GLY A 168 -22.52 -0.30 20.68
C GLY A 168 -21.78 -0.74 21.95
N LYS A 169 -20.44 -0.68 21.97
CA LYS A 169 -19.59 -1.15 23.05
C LYS A 169 -18.81 0.01 23.69
N LYS A 170 -18.38 -0.19 24.95
CA LYS A 170 -17.65 0.82 25.72
C LYS A 170 -16.39 0.28 26.40
N LYS A 171 -16.25 -1.05 26.59
CA LYS A 171 -15.11 -1.65 27.26
C LYS A 171 -14.29 -2.49 26.27
N VAL A 172 -13.04 -2.09 26.07
CA VAL A 172 -12.14 -2.65 25.07
C VAL A 172 -10.90 -3.24 25.70
N ALA A 173 -10.59 -4.51 25.43
CA ALA A 173 -9.27 -5.06 25.64
C ALA A 173 -8.46 -4.94 24.34
N ILE A 174 -7.17 -4.64 24.43
CA ILE A 174 -6.28 -4.46 23.28
C ILE A 174 -5.24 -5.57 23.25
N PHE A 175 -5.15 -6.28 22.13
CA PHE A 175 -3.98 -7.06 21.76
C PHE A 175 -3.21 -6.32 20.68
N TYR A 176 -1.92 -6.04 20.90
CA TYR A 176 -1.13 -5.32 19.91
C TYR A 176 0.21 -5.99 19.64
N GLU A 177 0.56 -6.04 18.37
CA GLU A 177 1.87 -6.51 17.94
C GLU A 177 2.96 -5.50 18.32
N ASN A 178 4.10 -5.97 18.76
CA ASN A 178 5.22 -5.10 19.15
C ASN A 178 6.00 -4.63 17.90
N ASN A 179 5.34 -3.86 17.05
CA ASN A 179 5.91 -3.21 15.87
C ASN A 179 5.39 -1.77 15.72
N ASP A 180 6.03 -0.98 14.85
CA ASP A 180 5.70 0.45 14.72
C ASP A 180 4.27 0.71 14.24
N TYR A 181 3.70 -0.15 13.36
CA TYR A 181 2.31 -0.05 12.92
C TYR A 181 1.35 -0.20 14.11
N ALA A 182 1.40 -1.33 14.77
CA ALA A 182 0.44 -1.64 15.83
C ALA A 182 0.60 -0.72 17.05
N ILE A 183 1.81 -0.32 17.40
CA ILE A 183 2.07 0.65 18.47
C ILE A 183 1.46 2.01 18.10
N GLY A 184 1.66 2.49 16.87
CA GLY A 184 1.09 3.75 16.39
C GLY A 184 -0.43 3.75 16.43
N LEU A 185 -1.05 2.74 15.81
CA LEU A 185 -2.49 2.58 15.77
C LEU A 185 -3.12 2.41 17.16
N LYS A 186 -2.50 1.60 18.03
CA LYS A 186 -2.95 1.45 19.42
C LYS A 186 -2.90 2.80 20.16
N ASN A 187 -1.83 3.57 20.02
CA ASN A 187 -1.70 4.85 20.70
C ASN A 187 -2.77 5.83 20.23
N ALA A 188 -3.02 5.94 18.94
CA ALA A 188 -4.07 6.76 18.36
C ALA A 188 -5.48 6.33 18.83
N PHE A 189 -5.73 5.02 18.89
CA PHE A 189 -6.97 4.48 19.43
C PHE A 189 -7.16 4.84 20.91
N VAL A 190 -6.14 4.67 21.75
CA VAL A 190 -6.20 4.99 23.19
C VAL A 190 -6.49 6.47 23.41
N GLU A 191 -5.88 7.35 22.63
CA GLU A 191 -6.13 8.78 22.71
C GLU A 191 -7.57 9.13 22.28
N GLY A 192 -8.03 8.57 21.15
CA GLY A 192 -9.41 8.75 20.69
C GLY A 192 -10.44 8.17 21.66
N ALA A 193 -10.14 7.07 22.33
CA ALA A 193 -11.01 6.41 23.31
C ALA A 193 -11.32 7.31 24.51
N LYS A 194 -10.33 8.06 25.01
CA LYS A 194 -10.52 9.04 26.11
C LYS A 194 -11.61 10.05 25.77
N ASN A 195 -11.58 10.58 24.55
CA ASN A 195 -12.53 11.58 24.07
C ASN A 195 -13.90 10.99 23.70
N ALA A 196 -13.96 9.71 23.38
CA ALA A 196 -15.19 9.03 22.96
C ALA A 196 -15.95 8.33 24.11
N GLY A 197 -15.46 8.39 25.33
CA GLY A 197 -16.07 7.69 26.47
C GLY A 197 -15.93 6.17 26.39
N VAL A 198 -14.90 5.69 25.70
CA VAL A 198 -14.54 4.28 25.57
C VAL A 198 -13.45 3.96 26.59
N THR A 199 -13.65 2.92 27.38
CA THR A 199 -12.70 2.48 28.41
C THR A 199 -11.83 1.36 27.87
N VAL A 200 -10.52 1.57 27.87
CA VAL A 200 -9.53 0.50 27.62
C VAL A 200 -9.35 -0.24 28.94
N THR A 201 -9.78 -1.51 29.00
CA THR A 201 -9.72 -2.33 30.21
C THR A 201 -8.35 -2.94 30.44
N GLY A 202 -7.57 -3.12 29.38
CA GLY A 202 -6.21 -3.62 29.43
C GLY A 202 -5.59 -3.69 28.03
N ALA A 203 -4.28 -3.75 27.96
CA ALA A 203 -3.53 -3.87 26.73
C ALA A 203 -2.36 -4.84 26.91
N GLU A 204 -2.25 -5.84 26.04
CA GLU A 204 -1.16 -6.84 26.05
C GLU A 204 -0.42 -6.82 24.72
N ALA A 205 0.90 -6.75 24.81
CA ALA A 205 1.78 -6.85 23.64
C ALA A 205 2.06 -8.31 23.30
N TYR A 206 2.31 -8.56 22.01
CA TYR A 206 2.87 -9.83 21.54
C TYR A 206 3.96 -9.58 20.50
N THR A 207 4.80 -10.60 20.30
CA THR A 207 5.85 -10.58 19.27
C THR A 207 5.37 -11.31 18.03
N THR A 208 5.75 -10.83 16.84
CA THR A 208 5.52 -11.51 15.57
C THR A 208 5.90 -13.00 15.66
N GLY A 209 5.03 -13.88 15.18
CA GLY A 209 5.25 -15.33 15.23
C GLY A 209 4.79 -16.00 16.54
N THR A 210 4.22 -15.25 17.48
CA THR A 210 3.59 -15.84 18.68
C THR A 210 2.39 -16.70 18.25
N THR A 211 2.27 -17.89 18.80
CA THR A 211 1.20 -18.85 18.48
C THR A 211 0.26 -19.16 19.65
N ASP A 212 0.71 -18.95 20.90
CA ASP A 212 -0.13 -19.13 22.09
C ASP A 212 -0.34 -17.79 22.80
N PHE A 213 -1.59 -17.36 22.81
CA PHE A 213 -2.08 -16.13 23.44
C PHE A 213 -2.93 -16.38 24.68
N THR A 214 -3.09 -17.66 25.07
CA THR A 214 -3.94 -18.07 26.19
C THR A 214 -3.63 -17.35 27.50
N PRO A 215 -2.35 -17.16 27.91
CA PRO A 215 -2.05 -16.45 29.16
C PRO A 215 -2.51 -14.98 29.15
N GLN A 216 -2.20 -14.25 28.06
CA GLN A 216 -2.58 -12.85 27.92
C GLN A 216 -4.10 -12.69 27.78
N LEU A 217 -4.77 -13.57 27.02
CA LEU A 217 -6.24 -13.60 26.90
C LEU A 217 -6.89 -13.84 28.24
N THR A 218 -6.41 -14.82 29.00
CA THR A 218 -6.94 -15.13 30.34
C THR A 218 -6.83 -13.91 31.26
N LYS A 219 -5.73 -13.15 31.18
CA LYS A 219 -5.53 -11.92 31.95
C LYS A 219 -6.52 -10.85 31.54
N LEU A 220 -6.62 -10.53 30.24
CA LEU A 220 -7.48 -9.46 29.72
C LEU A 220 -8.97 -9.75 29.92
N LEU A 221 -9.39 -11.00 29.84
CA LEU A 221 -10.81 -11.39 29.99
C LEU A 221 -11.31 -11.26 31.44
N LYS A 222 -10.43 -11.21 32.45
CA LYS A 222 -10.83 -10.97 33.87
C LYS A 222 -11.52 -9.63 34.04
N ASP A 223 -11.15 -8.62 33.27
CA ASP A 223 -11.73 -7.27 33.36
C ASP A 223 -13.02 -7.14 32.53
N LYS A 224 -13.54 -8.26 32.02
CA LYS A 224 -14.82 -8.38 31.30
C LYS A 224 -14.94 -7.34 30.17
N PRO A 225 -14.01 -7.32 29.19
CA PRO A 225 -14.14 -6.46 28.02
C PRO A 225 -15.39 -6.87 27.21
N GLU A 226 -16.02 -5.89 26.57
CA GLU A 226 -17.17 -6.12 25.68
C GLU A 226 -16.73 -6.41 24.24
N THR A 227 -15.51 -5.99 23.87
CA THR A 227 -14.90 -6.20 22.56
C THR A 227 -13.37 -6.26 22.70
N ILE A 228 -12.70 -6.91 21.75
CA ILE A 228 -11.24 -7.01 21.70
C ILE A 228 -10.75 -6.32 20.42
N PHE A 229 -9.77 -5.42 20.59
CA PHE A 229 -9.05 -4.79 19.50
C PHE A 229 -7.84 -5.66 19.10
N LEU A 230 -7.86 -6.17 17.87
CA LEU A 230 -6.78 -6.92 17.22
C LEU A 230 -5.89 -5.90 16.49
N CYS A 231 -4.89 -5.38 17.17
CA CYS A 231 -4.01 -4.34 16.66
C CYS A 231 -2.69 -4.94 16.17
N GLY A 232 -2.67 -5.38 14.91
CA GLY A 232 -1.56 -6.06 14.27
C GLY A 232 -1.98 -6.65 12.93
N TYR A 233 -1.30 -7.71 12.53
CA TYR A 233 -1.54 -8.35 11.23
C TYR A 233 -2.41 -9.60 11.34
N HIS A 234 -2.88 -10.08 10.18
CA HIS A 234 -3.87 -11.16 10.08
C HIS A 234 -3.45 -12.50 10.69
N PRO A 235 -2.20 -12.97 10.62
CA PRO A 235 -1.89 -14.31 11.10
C PRO A 235 -2.15 -14.45 12.61
N GLU A 236 -1.54 -13.59 13.40
CA GLU A 236 -1.70 -13.56 14.86
C GLU A 236 -3.12 -13.12 15.25
N GLY A 237 -3.70 -12.15 14.55
CA GLY A 237 -5.07 -11.72 14.77
C GLY A 237 -6.07 -12.87 14.67
N ALA A 238 -5.92 -13.76 13.70
CA ALA A 238 -6.75 -14.95 13.53
C ALA A 238 -6.58 -15.98 14.65
N LEU A 239 -5.33 -16.18 15.11
CA LEU A 239 -5.03 -17.06 16.24
C LEU A 239 -5.63 -16.51 17.55
N ILE A 240 -5.51 -15.19 17.78
CA ILE A 240 -6.13 -14.52 18.94
C ILE A 240 -7.65 -14.68 18.87
N ALA A 241 -8.27 -14.49 17.72
CA ALA A 241 -9.70 -14.73 17.53
C ALA A 241 -10.06 -16.18 17.93
N GLY A 242 -9.36 -17.17 17.39
CA GLY A 242 -9.58 -18.59 17.69
C GLY A 242 -9.48 -18.92 19.18
N GLN A 243 -8.42 -18.42 19.84
CA GLN A 243 -8.18 -18.69 21.25
C GLN A 243 -9.14 -17.92 22.16
N SER A 244 -9.52 -16.69 21.81
CA SER A 244 -10.52 -15.93 22.58
C SER A 244 -11.87 -16.64 22.60
N ARG A 245 -12.32 -17.21 21.47
CA ARG A 245 -13.55 -17.99 21.40
C ARG A 245 -13.48 -19.27 22.23
N LYS A 246 -12.33 -19.97 22.23
CA LYS A 246 -12.10 -21.15 23.07
C LYS A 246 -12.19 -20.83 24.57
N LEU A 247 -11.78 -19.62 24.96
CA LEU A 247 -11.89 -19.13 26.33
C LEU A 247 -13.27 -18.54 26.68
N GLY A 248 -14.27 -18.69 25.80
CA GLY A 248 -15.65 -18.29 26.04
C GLY A 248 -15.96 -16.82 25.70
N PHE A 249 -15.05 -16.08 25.07
CA PHE A 249 -15.36 -14.73 24.63
C PHE A 249 -16.31 -14.74 23.42
N THR A 250 -17.48 -14.14 23.56
CA THR A 250 -18.54 -14.09 22.53
C THR A 250 -18.75 -12.73 21.91
N GLY A 251 -18.11 -11.68 22.46
CA GLY A 251 -18.22 -10.31 21.97
C GLY A 251 -17.63 -10.14 20.55
N PRO A 252 -17.95 -9.03 19.86
CA PRO A 252 -17.33 -8.70 18.60
C PRO A 252 -15.82 -8.52 18.76
N LEU A 253 -15.08 -8.79 17.68
CA LEU A 253 -13.67 -8.44 17.52
C LEU A 253 -13.58 -7.28 16.53
N PHE A 254 -12.54 -6.46 16.64
CA PHE A 254 -12.29 -5.45 15.62
C PHE A 254 -10.80 -5.20 15.44
N GLY A 255 -10.41 -4.69 14.27
CA GLY A 255 -9.03 -4.37 13.95
C GLY A 255 -8.90 -3.19 12.99
N GLY A 256 -7.68 -2.81 12.73
CA GLY A 256 -7.31 -1.92 11.65
C GLY A 256 -7.30 -2.65 10.30
N ASP A 257 -6.72 -2.00 9.31
CA ASP A 257 -6.54 -2.53 7.96
C ASP A 257 -5.55 -3.71 7.89
N GLY A 258 -4.70 -3.86 8.90
CA GLY A 258 -3.73 -4.96 9.00
C GLY A 258 -4.35 -6.35 9.20
N ILE A 259 -5.64 -6.48 9.52
CA ILE A 259 -6.30 -7.79 9.58
C ILE A 259 -7.14 -8.10 8.35
N ASP A 260 -7.29 -7.16 7.40
CA ASP A 260 -8.09 -7.37 6.18
C ASP A 260 -7.33 -8.22 5.16
N ASN A 261 -7.41 -9.53 5.34
CA ASN A 261 -6.86 -10.52 4.42
C ASN A 261 -7.69 -11.81 4.48
N GLU A 262 -7.87 -12.47 3.34
CA GLU A 262 -8.60 -13.75 3.27
C GLU A 262 -7.99 -14.84 4.16
N ASP A 263 -6.68 -14.77 4.41
CA ASP A 263 -6.01 -15.73 5.30
C ASP A 263 -6.41 -15.55 6.78
N TYR A 264 -6.87 -14.34 7.19
CA TYR A 264 -7.51 -14.18 8.50
C TYR A 264 -8.70 -15.12 8.67
N ILE A 265 -9.53 -15.23 7.63
CA ILE A 265 -10.71 -16.11 7.64
C ILE A 265 -10.29 -17.56 7.55
N LYS A 266 -9.33 -17.91 6.68
CA LYS A 266 -8.86 -19.29 6.52
C LYS A 266 -8.25 -19.84 7.81
N ILE A 267 -7.43 -19.03 8.50
CA ILE A 267 -6.79 -19.43 9.77
C ILE A 267 -7.81 -19.44 10.91
N GLY A 268 -8.62 -18.41 11.02
CA GLY A 268 -9.57 -18.25 12.12
C GLY A 268 -10.83 -19.10 12.00
N GLY A 269 -11.19 -19.55 10.79
CA GLY A 269 -12.41 -20.32 10.53
C GLY A 269 -13.65 -19.61 11.09
N LYS A 270 -14.49 -20.36 11.78
CA LYS A 270 -15.69 -19.81 12.45
C LYS A 270 -15.40 -18.76 13.51
N ALA A 271 -14.22 -18.79 14.12
CA ALA A 271 -13.84 -17.82 15.15
C ALA A 271 -13.60 -16.41 14.58
N ALA A 272 -13.33 -16.32 13.28
CA ALA A 272 -13.19 -15.04 12.57
C ALA A 272 -14.53 -14.31 12.39
N ASP A 273 -15.66 -15.00 12.44
CA ASP A 273 -16.99 -14.37 12.32
C ASP A 273 -17.21 -13.34 13.43
N ASN A 274 -17.98 -12.28 13.13
CA ASN A 274 -18.20 -11.14 14.00
C ASN A 274 -16.91 -10.34 14.30
N THR A 275 -15.99 -10.31 13.33
CA THR A 275 -14.82 -9.44 13.35
C THR A 275 -15.01 -8.29 12.37
N TYR A 276 -14.77 -7.07 12.84
CA TYR A 276 -14.85 -5.84 12.05
C TYR A 276 -13.45 -5.32 11.74
N CYS A 277 -13.24 -4.76 10.57
CA CYS A 277 -11.99 -4.06 10.26
C CYS A 277 -12.22 -2.81 9.42
N THR A 278 -11.33 -1.85 9.54
CA THR A 278 -11.37 -0.62 8.72
C THR A 278 -10.43 -0.72 7.55
N VAL A 279 -10.85 -0.21 6.38
CA VAL A 279 -10.04 -0.18 5.15
C VAL A 279 -10.20 1.17 4.43
N PRO A 280 -9.17 1.64 3.69
CA PRO A 280 -9.25 2.93 2.97
C PRO A 280 -9.98 2.84 1.62
N PHE A 281 -10.28 1.65 1.14
CA PHE A 281 -11.00 1.42 -0.10
C PHE A 281 -11.94 0.23 0.01
N LEU A 282 -13.15 0.41 -0.53
CA LEU A 282 -14.15 -0.65 -0.64
C LEU A 282 -14.79 -0.58 -2.02
N ALA A 283 -14.63 -1.62 -2.84
CA ALA A 283 -15.11 -1.66 -4.22
C ALA A 283 -16.63 -1.41 -4.32
N ALA A 284 -17.41 -1.90 -3.37
CA ALA A 284 -18.87 -1.69 -3.33
C ALA A 284 -19.26 -0.21 -3.16
N ALA A 285 -18.46 0.56 -2.42
CA ALA A 285 -18.65 1.99 -2.19
C ALA A 285 -17.90 2.87 -3.19
N ALA A 286 -17.04 2.28 -4.03
CA ALA A 286 -16.28 3.01 -5.04
C ALA A 286 -17.22 3.49 -6.17
N GLY A 287 -16.96 4.68 -6.68
CA GLY A 287 -17.68 5.21 -7.84
C GLY A 287 -17.45 4.37 -9.11
N PRO A 288 -17.96 4.81 -10.28
CA PRO A 288 -17.87 4.05 -11.53
C PRO A 288 -16.45 3.59 -11.87
N ALA A 289 -15.43 4.42 -11.63
CA ALA A 289 -14.02 4.08 -11.89
C ALA A 289 -13.53 2.91 -11.03
N GLY A 290 -13.88 2.91 -9.73
CA GLY A 290 -13.51 1.82 -8.83
C GLY A 290 -14.24 0.51 -9.12
N LYS A 291 -15.52 0.57 -9.51
CA LYS A 291 -16.28 -0.61 -9.95
C LYS A 291 -15.70 -1.21 -11.23
N ASN A 292 -15.42 -0.41 -12.24
CA ASN A 292 -14.77 -0.86 -13.47
C ASN A 292 -13.39 -1.48 -13.19
N PHE A 293 -12.63 -0.88 -12.28
CA PHE A 293 -11.36 -1.47 -11.83
C PHE A 293 -11.56 -2.85 -11.19
N ALA A 294 -12.53 -2.99 -10.29
CA ALA A 294 -12.80 -4.27 -9.63
C ALA A 294 -13.17 -5.39 -10.64
N GLU A 295 -13.94 -5.06 -11.68
CA GLU A 295 -14.28 -6.00 -12.77
C GLU A 295 -13.02 -6.42 -13.56
N ARG A 296 -12.16 -5.47 -13.92
CA ARG A 296 -10.88 -5.75 -14.62
C ARG A 296 -9.92 -6.56 -13.76
N TYR A 297 -9.85 -6.24 -12.48
CA TYR A 297 -9.03 -6.96 -11.51
C TYR A 297 -9.50 -8.42 -11.36
N LYS A 298 -10.81 -8.62 -11.19
CA LYS A 298 -11.40 -9.96 -11.11
C LYS A 298 -11.17 -10.79 -12.36
N LYS A 299 -11.30 -10.15 -13.53
CA LYS A 299 -11.01 -10.82 -14.83
C LYS A 299 -9.53 -11.22 -14.96
N ALA A 300 -8.61 -10.42 -14.41
CA ALA A 300 -7.17 -10.66 -14.50
C ALA A 300 -6.66 -11.71 -13.51
N TYR A 301 -7.25 -11.78 -12.31
CA TYR A 301 -6.71 -12.55 -11.18
C TYR A 301 -7.68 -13.56 -10.58
N ASP A 302 -8.92 -13.67 -11.07
CA ASP A 302 -10.00 -14.56 -10.59
C ASP A 302 -10.30 -14.41 -9.08
N ARG A 303 -10.10 -13.22 -8.54
CA ARG A 303 -10.40 -12.88 -7.15
C ARG A 303 -10.93 -11.46 -7.04
N ASP A 304 -11.64 -11.18 -5.93
CA ASP A 304 -12.13 -9.84 -5.65
C ASP A 304 -10.97 -8.91 -5.28
N VAL A 305 -11.13 -7.62 -5.60
CA VAL A 305 -10.10 -6.61 -5.31
C VAL A 305 -10.09 -6.29 -3.82
N ASP A 306 -8.89 -6.21 -3.26
CA ASP A 306 -8.59 -5.70 -1.93
C ASP A 306 -8.10 -4.23 -1.99
N TRP A 307 -8.06 -3.58 -0.83
CA TRP A 307 -7.65 -2.18 -0.74
C TRP A 307 -6.15 -1.96 -1.04
N MET A 308 -5.30 -2.94 -0.72
CA MET A 308 -3.85 -2.84 -0.97
C MET A 308 -3.56 -2.84 -2.47
N SER A 309 -4.23 -3.74 -3.22
CA SER A 309 -4.15 -3.79 -4.68
C SER A 309 -4.65 -2.49 -5.32
N ALA A 310 -5.77 -1.96 -4.81
CA ALA A 310 -6.33 -0.71 -5.32
C ALA A 310 -5.40 0.49 -5.08
N ASN A 311 -4.85 0.60 -3.87
CA ASN A 311 -3.92 1.66 -3.53
C ASN A 311 -2.60 1.56 -4.31
N ALA A 312 -2.07 0.35 -4.47
CA ALA A 312 -0.84 0.10 -5.22
C ALA A 312 -0.99 0.41 -6.71
N TYR A 313 -2.14 0.08 -7.30
CA TYR A 313 -2.51 0.48 -8.66
C TYR A 313 -2.47 2.01 -8.83
N ASP A 314 -3.08 2.75 -7.90
CA ASP A 314 -3.08 4.22 -7.94
C ASP A 314 -1.68 4.79 -7.68
N CYS A 315 -0.85 4.19 -6.83
CA CYS A 315 0.53 4.64 -6.61
C CYS A 315 1.33 4.66 -7.92
N LEU A 316 1.25 3.59 -8.73
CA LEU A 316 1.91 3.59 -10.04
C LEU A 316 1.25 4.59 -11.00
N GLY A 317 -0.06 4.78 -10.93
CA GLY A 317 -0.77 5.79 -11.72
C GLY A 317 -0.33 7.22 -11.39
N ILE A 318 -0.16 7.54 -10.10
CA ILE A 318 0.36 8.82 -9.61
C ILE A 318 1.78 9.05 -10.13
N LEU A 319 2.68 8.06 -9.97
CA LEU A 319 4.05 8.15 -10.47
C LEU A 319 4.08 8.33 -11.99
N ALA A 320 3.27 7.59 -12.74
CA ALA A 320 3.19 7.72 -14.19
C ALA A 320 2.76 9.13 -14.63
N GLN A 321 1.73 9.69 -13.97
CA GLN A 321 1.28 11.07 -14.25
C GLN A 321 2.36 12.10 -13.94
N VAL A 322 3.10 11.94 -12.85
CA VAL A 322 4.18 12.84 -12.46
C VAL A 322 5.34 12.72 -13.46
N ILE A 323 5.81 11.50 -13.72
CA ILE A 323 6.94 11.25 -14.62
C ILE A 323 6.64 11.74 -16.05
N ALA A 324 5.39 11.60 -16.51
CA ALA A 324 5.00 12.13 -17.82
C ALA A 324 5.21 13.65 -17.95
N LYS A 325 5.09 14.38 -16.84
CA LYS A 325 5.26 15.84 -16.79
C LYS A 325 6.70 16.26 -16.49
N THR A 326 7.41 15.50 -15.68
CA THR A 326 8.71 15.92 -15.11
C THR A 326 9.91 15.21 -15.73
N GLY A 327 9.69 14.10 -16.42
CA GLY A 327 10.72 13.14 -16.81
C GLY A 327 11.15 12.25 -15.64
N PRO A 328 12.03 11.26 -15.89
CA PRO A 328 12.44 10.25 -14.93
C PRO A 328 13.59 10.67 -14.00
N ASP A 329 13.62 11.93 -13.56
CA ASP A 329 14.60 12.45 -12.59
C ASP A 329 14.05 12.37 -11.17
N ARG A 330 14.81 11.79 -10.23
CA ARG A 330 14.40 11.56 -8.84
C ARG A 330 13.91 12.84 -8.14
N LYS A 331 14.66 13.94 -8.29
CA LYS A 331 14.31 15.20 -7.64
C LYS A 331 13.07 15.82 -8.27
N LYS A 332 12.97 15.81 -9.59
CA LYS A 332 11.79 16.32 -10.29
C LYS A 332 10.53 15.50 -10.00
N ILE A 333 10.67 14.17 -9.86
CA ILE A 333 9.56 13.30 -9.44
C ILE A 333 9.12 13.67 -8.02
N ARG A 334 10.04 13.83 -7.08
CA ARG A 334 9.74 14.28 -5.72
C ARG A 334 9.00 15.63 -5.72
N ASP A 335 9.51 16.60 -6.46
CA ASP A 335 8.90 17.92 -6.57
C ASP A 335 7.51 17.85 -7.23
N GLY A 336 7.35 16.99 -8.24
CA GLY A 336 6.09 16.75 -8.90
C GLY A 336 5.04 16.07 -7.98
N LEU A 337 5.47 15.14 -7.14
CA LEU A 337 4.59 14.54 -6.10
C LEU A 337 4.17 15.60 -5.08
N ALA A 338 5.10 16.39 -4.57
CA ALA A 338 4.84 17.48 -3.62
C ALA A 338 3.92 18.58 -4.20
N ALA A 339 3.90 18.74 -5.52
CA ALA A 339 3.01 19.67 -6.20
C ALA A 339 1.56 19.20 -6.27
N ILE A 340 1.27 17.91 -6.02
CA ILE A 340 -0.09 17.38 -5.86
C ILE A 340 -0.58 17.69 -4.42
N ASN A 341 -0.83 18.96 -4.11
CA ASN A 341 -1.02 19.44 -2.74
C ASN A 341 -2.40 20.04 -2.44
N SER A 342 -3.35 19.88 -3.34
CA SER A 342 -4.71 20.42 -3.19
C SER A 342 -5.74 19.61 -3.98
N LYS A 343 -7.02 19.80 -3.66
CA LYS A 343 -8.12 19.19 -4.41
C LYS A 343 -8.10 19.58 -5.90
N ALA A 344 -7.65 20.78 -6.22
CA ALA A 344 -7.65 21.31 -7.59
C ALA A 344 -6.63 20.59 -8.49
N ASN A 345 -5.48 20.17 -7.95
CA ASN A 345 -4.43 19.47 -8.69
C ASN A 345 -4.24 18.02 -8.27
N GLY A 346 -5.18 17.48 -7.47
CA GLY A 346 -5.17 16.10 -6.99
C GLY A 346 -5.27 15.07 -8.10
N TYR A 347 -4.66 13.91 -7.86
CA TYR A 347 -4.80 12.74 -8.74
C TYR A 347 -6.18 12.10 -8.56
N LYS A 348 -6.91 11.93 -9.66
CA LYS A 348 -8.21 11.26 -9.68
C LYS A 348 -8.01 9.78 -10.00
N GLY A 349 -7.82 8.98 -8.95
CA GLY A 349 -7.61 7.54 -9.04
C GLY A 349 -8.87 6.71 -8.82
N ILE A 350 -8.69 5.40 -8.85
CA ILE A 350 -9.77 4.43 -8.57
C ILE A 350 -10.10 4.40 -7.07
N THR A 351 -9.17 4.81 -6.22
CA THR A 351 -9.34 4.96 -4.77
C THR A 351 -9.83 6.36 -4.38
N GLY A 352 -10.33 7.12 -5.35
CA GLY A 352 -10.79 8.49 -5.17
C GLY A 352 -9.70 9.55 -5.41
N LEU A 353 -9.94 10.76 -4.92
CA LEU A 353 -9.04 11.89 -5.09
C LEU A 353 -7.87 11.78 -4.09
N THR A 354 -6.64 11.86 -4.61
CA THR A 354 -5.41 11.88 -3.79
C THR A 354 -4.68 13.21 -3.96
N TYR A 355 -4.37 13.86 -2.86
CA TYR A 355 -3.46 15.00 -2.77
C TYR A 355 -2.75 14.94 -1.43
N PHE A 356 -1.54 15.49 -1.37
CA PHE A 356 -0.63 15.32 -0.26
C PHE A 356 -0.48 16.60 0.55
N ASP A 357 -0.34 16.46 1.86
CA ASP A 357 0.07 17.54 2.73
C ASP A 357 1.62 17.70 2.77
N LYS A 358 2.12 18.56 3.66
CA LYS A 358 3.56 18.82 3.81
C LYS A 358 4.37 17.60 4.28
N LYS A 359 3.72 16.60 4.90
CA LYS A 359 4.33 15.36 5.34
C LYS A 359 4.25 14.24 4.28
N GLY A 360 3.54 14.50 3.17
CA GLY A 360 3.25 13.51 2.15
C GLY A 360 2.06 12.61 2.50
N ASP A 361 1.27 12.99 3.50
CA ASP A 361 0.05 12.28 3.89
C ASP A 361 -1.12 12.69 3.00
N CYS A 362 -2.06 11.77 2.76
CA CYS A 362 -3.31 12.07 2.08
C CYS A 362 -4.52 11.72 2.95
N SER A 363 -5.64 12.37 2.68
CA SER A 363 -6.92 12.03 3.29
C SER A 363 -7.60 10.94 2.48
N LYS A 364 -7.94 9.83 3.13
CA LYS A 364 -8.77 8.75 2.57
C LYS A 364 -9.95 8.49 3.50
N PRO A 365 -11.10 8.08 2.98
CA PRO A 365 -12.21 7.63 3.81
C PRO A 365 -11.83 6.33 4.53
N ALA A 366 -12.51 6.05 5.64
CA ALA A 366 -12.51 4.71 6.24
C ALA A 366 -13.86 4.04 5.93
N PHE A 367 -13.78 2.81 5.46
CA PHE A 367 -14.91 1.90 5.32
C PHE A 367 -14.78 0.80 6.36
N VAL A 368 -15.89 0.21 6.77
CA VAL A 368 -15.87 -0.92 7.71
C VAL A 368 -16.31 -2.18 7.00
N LYS A 369 -15.51 -3.23 7.15
CA LYS A 369 -15.84 -4.60 6.73
C LYS A 369 -16.18 -5.45 7.94
N LEU A 370 -17.01 -6.44 7.75
CA LEU A 370 -17.41 -7.44 8.73
C LEU A 370 -17.15 -8.84 8.17
N VAL A 371 -16.55 -9.72 8.96
CA VAL A 371 -16.51 -11.13 8.65
C VAL A 371 -17.85 -11.76 9.05
N LYS A 372 -18.59 -12.21 8.06
CA LYS A 372 -19.91 -12.85 8.23
C LYS A 372 -19.99 -14.11 7.36
N ASN A 373 -20.29 -15.24 7.99
CA ASN A 373 -20.38 -16.54 7.31
C ASN A 373 -19.11 -16.86 6.49
N GLY A 374 -17.95 -16.62 7.06
CA GLY A 374 -16.65 -16.90 6.45
C GLY A 374 -16.30 -16.01 5.24
N LYS A 375 -16.86 -14.80 5.15
CA LYS A 375 -16.54 -13.82 4.09
C LYS A 375 -16.48 -12.40 4.64
N PHE A 376 -15.60 -11.59 4.09
CA PHE A 376 -15.64 -10.15 4.30
C PHE A 376 -16.79 -9.52 3.50
N VAL A 377 -17.66 -8.80 4.20
CA VAL A 377 -18.77 -8.02 3.62
C VAL A 377 -18.69 -6.57 4.11
N ALA A 378 -19.32 -5.63 3.41
CA ALA A 378 -19.48 -4.29 3.94
C ALA A 378 -20.30 -4.36 5.24
N ALA A 379 -19.86 -3.65 6.28
CA ALA A 379 -20.58 -3.60 7.56
C ALA A 379 -21.77 -2.62 7.53
N GLU A 380 -21.74 -1.69 6.58
CA GLU A 380 -22.76 -0.65 6.35
C GLU A 380 -23.04 -0.51 4.85
#